data_676fde55c1aa5b02b79acf9fce42f5ae
#
_entry.id   676fde55c1aa5b02b79acf9fce42f5ae
#
_cell.length_a   1.000
_cell.length_b   1.000
_cell.length_c   1.000
_cell.angle_alpha   90.00
_cell.angle_beta   90.00
_cell.angle_gamma   90.00
#
_symmetry.space_group_name_H-M   'P 1'
#
loop_
_entity.id
_entity.type
_entity.pdbx_description
1 polymer ?
#
loop_
_entity_poly.entity_id
_entity_poly.type
_entity_poly.pdbx_seq_one_letter_code
_entity_poly.pdbx_strand_id
1 'polypeptide(L)'
;MTLKRIVKTLGLSALLGFVVTPICAQDLIARQSPVDRRAKSLDTMVINRLQEAEEVENPSSMLYNDWSNSRTHAQGSLPEVYKIDLRGFHMPTPSRVVTSNYGRRWGRAHKGLDIKVYIGDTIRAAFSGKVRIVGYDARGYGKYVVIRHNNGLETYYGHLSKQMVYANQTVRAGEPIALGGNTGRSTGSHLHFETRLAGVAINPALLFDFPHQDVTGDFYVFHRQTLDNESARATALRGKDASPGYSRENIQGKGHTRYSFN
;
A
#
# COMPACT_ATOMS: atom_id res chain seq x y z
N MET A 1 50.42 -57.02 30.77
CA MET A 1 50.95 -56.77 32.16
C MET A 1 49.83 -56.02 32.88
N THR A 2 49.12 -56.80 33.72
CA THR A 2 48.96 -56.73 35.19
C THR A 2 48.22 -55.44 35.63
N LEU A 3 47.22 -55.41 36.43
CA LEU A 3 46.63 -56.34 37.38
C LEU A 3 45.47 -55.61 38.09
N LYS A 4 44.37 -56.25 38.23
CA LYS A 4 43.42 -56.34 39.33
C LYS A 4 43.51 -55.29 40.48
N ARG A 5 42.33 -54.72 40.85
CA ARG A 5 41.77 -55.07 42.18
C ARG A 5 40.30 -54.67 42.31
N ILE A 6 39.54 -55.63 42.75
CA ILE A 6 38.17 -55.66 43.26
C ILE A 6 38.12 -54.99 44.60
N VAL A 7 37.12 -54.19 44.89
CA VAL A 7 36.57 -54.05 46.24
C VAL A 7 35.04 -53.99 46.14
N LYS A 8 34.42 -55.01 46.72
CA LYS A 8 33.01 -55.05 47.08
C LYS A 8 32.78 -54.18 48.32
N THR A 9 31.72 -53.41 48.30
CA THR A 9 30.99 -53.14 49.56
C THR A 9 29.50 -53.01 49.27
N LEU A 10 28.78 -53.81 50.04
CA LEU A 10 27.32 -53.83 50.18
C LEU A 10 26.79 -52.50 50.73
N GLY A 11 25.57 -52.22 50.37
CA GLY A 11 24.77 -51.62 51.40
C GLY A 11 23.70 -50.62 50.91
N LEU A 12 22.52 -51.06 51.07
CA LEU A 12 21.32 -50.34 51.47
C LEU A 12 20.49 -49.73 50.38
N SER A 13 19.51 -50.52 49.98
CA SER A 13 18.32 -50.09 49.22
C SER A 13 17.47 -49.18 50.09
N ALA A 14 17.45 -47.90 49.78
CA ALA A 14 16.40 -46.99 50.24
C ALA A 14 15.39 -46.84 49.07
N LEU A 15 14.28 -47.55 49.18
CA LEU A 15 13.09 -47.33 48.36
C LEU A 15 12.48 -46.01 48.78
N LEU A 16 12.83 -44.95 48.09
CA LEU A 16 12.02 -43.71 48.10
C LEU A 16 10.85 -43.90 47.14
N GLY A 17 9.71 -44.25 47.71
CA GLY A 17 8.43 -44.23 47.00
C GLY A 17 8.11 -42.80 46.54
N PHE A 18 8.30 -42.52 45.26
CA PHE A 18 7.70 -41.36 44.66
C PHE A 18 6.19 -41.56 44.60
N VAL A 19 5.48 -40.93 45.53
CA VAL A 19 4.03 -40.75 45.43
C VAL A 19 3.82 -39.75 44.28
N VAL A 20 3.58 -40.28 43.10
CA VAL A 20 3.09 -39.46 41.98
C VAL A 20 1.63 -39.18 42.30
N THR A 21 1.37 -38.04 42.93
CA THR A 21 0.00 -37.54 43.02
C THR A 21 -0.43 -37.16 41.57
N PRO A 22 -1.57 -37.65 41.08
CA PRO A 22 -2.09 -37.21 39.79
C PRO A 22 -2.41 -35.72 39.90
N ILE A 23 -1.59 -34.88 39.25
CA ILE A 23 -1.92 -33.48 39.05
C ILE A 23 -3.14 -33.46 38.15
N CYS A 24 -4.30 -33.20 38.74
CA CYS A 24 -5.57 -33.14 38.00
C CYS A 24 -5.47 -32.01 36.98
N ALA A 25 -5.86 -32.26 35.73
CA ALA A 25 -5.85 -31.26 34.66
C ALA A 25 -6.62 -29.97 35.04
N GLN A 26 -7.54 -30.07 36.00
CA GLN A 26 -8.27 -28.95 36.58
C GLN A 26 -7.37 -27.96 37.34
N ASP A 27 -6.27 -28.42 37.98
CA ASP A 27 -5.34 -27.54 38.70
C ASP A 27 -4.48 -26.70 37.75
N LEU A 28 -4.21 -27.20 36.56
CA LEU A 28 -3.51 -26.43 35.50
C LEU A 28 -4.39 -25.32 34.92
N ILE A 29 -5.68 -25.59 34.76
CA ILE A 29 -6.67 -24.60 34.27
C ILE A 29 -6.90 -23.50 35.31
N ALA A 30 -6.96 -23.89 36.62
CA ALA A 30 -7.13 -22.91 37.70
C ALA A 30 -5.95 -21.96 37.86
N ARG A 31 -4.73 -22.38 37.46
CA ARG A 31 -3.52 -21.55 37.52
C ARG A 31 -3.41 -20.60 36.33
N GLN A 32 -4.13 -20.82 35.23
CA GLN A 32 -4.20 -19.90 34.06
C GLN A 32 -5.24 -18.76 34.24
N SER A 33 -6.18 -18.92 35.17
CA SER A 33 -7.22 -17.95 35.41
C SER A 33 -6.76 -16.51 35.76
N PRO A 34 -5.61 -16.28 36.43
CA PRO A 34 -5.10 -14.92 36.65
C PRO A 34 -4.54 -14.27 35.40
N VAL A 35 -4.08 -15.05 34.42
CA VAL A 35 -3.55 -14.52 33.15
C VAL A 35 -4.70 -14.02 32.27
N ASP A 36 -5.81 -14.77 32.19
CA ASP A 36 -6.99 -14.39 31.43
C ASP A 36 -7.70 -13.15 31.99
N ARG A 37 -7.64 -12.94 33.31
CA ARG A 37 -8.20 -11.73 33.95
C ARG A 37 -7.38 -10.47 33.65
N ARG A 38 -6.08 -10.59 33.46
CA ARG A 38 -5.21 -9.48 33.03
C ARG A 38 -5.30 -9.20 31.53
N ALA A 39 -5.58 -10.23 30.70
CA ALA A 39 -5.78 -10.07 29.26
C ALA A 39 -7.04 -9.24 28.92
N LYS A 40 -8.04 -9.18 29.81
CA LYS A 40 -9.25 -8.37 29.63
C LYS A 40 -9.06 -6.86 29.81
N SER A 41 -7.91 -6.43 30.29
CA SER A 41 -7.57 -5.01 30.43
C SER A 41 -6.32 -4.66 29.62
N LEU A 42 -6.19 -5.21 28.40
CA LEU A 42 -5.25 -4.63 27.44
C LEU A 42 -5.67 -3.18 27.24
N ASP A 43 -4.82 -2.28 27.73
CA ASP A 43 -5.02 -0.85 27.66
C ASP A 43 -5.25 -0.49 26.19
N THR A 44 -6.39 0.15 25.92
CA THR A 44 -6.76 0.61 24.57
C THR A 44 -5.63 1.44 23.96
N MET A 45 -4.85 2.15 24.78
CA MET A 45 -3.66 2.87 24.32
C MET A 45 -2.56 1.96 23.79
N VAL A 46 -2.37 0.78 24.37
CA VAL A 46 -1.37 -0.20 23.88
C VAL A 46 -1.84 -0.79 22.55
N ILE A 47 -3.13 -1.12 22.44
CA ILE A 47 -3.71 -1.61 21.18
C ILE A 47 -3.57 -0.56 20.09
N ASN A 48 -3.93 0.70 20.37
CA ASN A 48 -3.81 1.79 19.41
C ASN A 48 -2.34 2.01 18.97
N ARG A 49 -1.38 1.97 19.90
CA ARG A 49 0.05 2.07 19.57
C ARG A 49 0.54 0.90 18.72
N LEU A 50 0.06 -0.31 18.95
CA LEU A 50 0.40 -1.47 18.15
C LEU A 50 -0.21 -1.36 16.74
N GLN A 51 -1.45 -0.88 16.64
CA GLN A 51 -2.10 -0.61 15.35
C GLN A 51 -1.40 0.50 14.58
N GLU A 52 -1.04 1.61 15.23
CA GLU A 52 -0.26 2.69 14.63
C GLU A 52 1.12 2.20 14.17
N ALA A 53 1.79 1.37 14.96
CA ALA A 53 3.07 0.77 14.58
C ALA A 53 2.92 -0.19 13.39
N GLU A 54 1.85 -0.98 13.36
CA GLU A 54 1.54 -1.89 12.25
C GLU A 54 1.19 -1.11 10.97
N GLU A 55 0.44 -0.01 11.06
CA GLU A 55 0.14 0.86 9.93
C GLU A 55 1.40 1.51 9.36
N VAL A 56 2.37 1.89 10.19
CA VAL A 56 3.66 2.40 9.73
C VAL A 56 4.46 1.30 9.04
N GLU A 57 4.45 0.10 9.59
CA GLU A 57 5.20 -1.03 9.04
C GLU A 57 4.51 -1.65 7.81
N ASN A 58 3.19 -1.72 7.82
CA ASN A 58 2.38 -2.25 6.73
C ASN A 58 1.16 -1.36 6.45
N PRO A 59 1.34 -0.24 5.74
CA PRO A 59 0.27 0.71 5.46
C PRO A 59 -0.98 0.05 4.90
N SER A 60 -2.14 0.42 5.45
CA SER A 60 -3.46 -0.06 5.01
C SER A 60 -3.65 -1.58 5.06
N SER A 61 -3.07 -2.24 6.06
CA SER A 61 -3.18 -3.71 6.26
C SER A 61 -4.63 -4.22 6.23
N MET A 62 -5.59 -3.42 6.70
CA MET A 62 -7.03 -3.75 6.70
C MET A 62 -7.63 -3.96 5.30
N LEU A 63 -7.06 -3.33 4.27
CA LEU A 63 -7.55 -3.41 2.89
C LEU A 63 -6.88 -4.51 2.08
N TYR A 64 -5.73 -5.00 2.52
CA TYR A 64 -4.90 -5.90 1.75
C TYR A 64 -4.66 -7.21 2.50
N ASN A 65 -4.76 -8.32 1.78
CA ASN A 65 -4.61 -9.65 2.35
C ASN A 65 -3.17 -9.95 2.78
N ASP A 66 -2.19 -9.33 2.11
CA ASP A 66 -0.78 -9.61 2.35
C ASP A 66 0.13 -8.42 1.97
N TRP A 67 1.37 -8.49 2.43
CA TRP A 67 2.47 -7.66 1.96
C TRP A 67 3.39 -8.50 1.07
N SER A 68 3.43 -8.20 -0.22
CA SER A 68 4.25 -8.94 -1.17
C SER A 68 5.14 -7.99 -1.99
N ASN A 69 6.45 -8.22 -1.93
CA ASN A 69 7.44 -7.48 -2.72
C ASN A 69 7.63 -8.04 -4.13
N SER A 70 6.98 -9.16 -4.48
CA SER A 70 7.11 -9.83 -5.78
C SER A 70 5.85 -9.79 -6.63
N ARG A 71 4.67 -9.82 -6.00
CA ARG A 71 3.38 -9.79 -6.72
C ARG A 71 3.06 -8.37 -7.14
N THR A 72 3.09 -8.08 -8.44
CA THR A 72 2.87 -6.73 -8.99
C THR A 72 1.52 -6.15 -8.53
N HIS A 73 0.43 -6.90 -8.70
CA HIS A 73 -0.88 -6.45 -8.25
C HIS A 73 -1.21 -7.06 -6.88
N ALA A 74 -1.42 -6.19 -5.91
CA ALA A 74 -1.86 -6.60 -4.58
C ALA A 74 -3.25 -7.24 -4.64
N GLN A 75 -3.53 -8.13 -3.71
CA GLN A 75 -4.86 -8.67 -3.45
C GLN A 75 -5.40 -8.08 -2.17
N GLY A 76 -6.68 -7.73 -2.19
CA GLY A 76 -7.34 -7.15 -1.04
C GLY A 76 -8.85 -7.24 -1.14
N SER A 77 -9.52 -6.86 -0.08
CA SER A 77 -10.97 -6.75 -0.01
C SER A 77 -11.39 -5.35 -0.42
N LEU A 78 -11.93 -5.23 -1.66
CA LEU A 78 -12.43 -3.95 -2.14
C LEU A 78 -13.74 -3.62 -1.42
N PRO A 79 -13.80 -2.55 -0.61
CA PRO A 79 -15.02 -2.14 0.06
C PRO A 79 -16.05 -1.59 -0.92
N GLU A 80 -17.34 -1.62 -0.56
CA GLU A 80 -18.39 -0.99 -1.34
C GLU A 80 -18.25 0.54 -1.35
N VAL A 81 -17.88 1.11 -0.21
CA VAL A 81 -17.63 2.55 -0.04
C VAL A 81 -16.34 2.72 0.76
N TYR A 82 -15.47 3.61 0.31
CA TYR A 82 -14.24 3.93 1.02
C TYR A 82 -13.88 5.41 0.87
N LYS A 83 -13.61 6.08 1.99
CA LYS A 83 -13.18 7.49 1.99
C LYS A 83 -11.65 7.55 1.92
N ILE A 84 -11.14 8.04 0.80
CA ILE A 84 -9.72 8.21 0.54
C ILE A 84 -9.32 9.64 0.95
N ASP A 85 -8.37 9.76 1.86
CA ASP A 85 -7.77 11.05 2.24
C ASP A 85 -6.74 11.46 1.19
N LEU A 86 -6.93 12.61 0.55
CA LEU A 86 -6.03 13.15 -0.45
C LEU A 86 -5.14 14.28 0.09
N ARG A 87 -5.31 14.66 1.35
CA ARG A 87 -4.45 15.67 2.00
C ARG A 87 -3.03 15.14 2.14
N GLY A 88 -2.07 16.04 2.19
CA GLY A 88 -0.66 15.65 2.26
C GLY A 88 -0.12 14.99 0.98
N PHE A 89 -0.80 15.19 -0.15
CA PHE A 89 -0.34 14.78 -1.46
C PHE A 89 0.87 15.58 -1.93
N HIS A 90 1.55 15.05 -2.93
CA HIS A 90 2.52 15.74 -3.77
C HIS A 90 2.36 15.25 -5.21
N MET A 91 2.37 16.17 -6.17
CA MET A 91 2.32 15.77 -7.58
C MET A 91 3.56 14.93 -7.96
N PRO A 92 3.37 13.77 -8.59
CA PRO A 92 4.49 12.87 -8.92
C PRO A 92 5.47 13.45 -9.96
N THR A 93 5.04 14.47 -10.71
CA THR A 93 5.84 15.21 -11.69
C THR A 93 5.28 16.62 -11.84
N PRO A 94 6.12 17.63 -12.14
CA PRO A 94 5.65 18.99 -12.44
C PRO A 94 4.98 19.09 -13.81
N SER A 95 4.96 18.02 -14.60
CA SER A 95 4.34 18.02 -15.92
C SER A 95 2.81 18.12 -15.82
N ARG A 96 2.25 19.04 -16.62
CA ARG A 96 0.80 19.27 -16.74
C ARG A 96 0.17 18.54 -17.92
N VAL A 97 0.98 17.87 -18.75
CA VAL A 97 0.56 17.30 -20.01
C VAL A 97 0.25 15.82 -19.85
N VAL A 98 -1.02 15.47 -19.92
CA VAL A 98 -1.48 14.09 -20.00
C VAL A 98 -1.56 13.68 -21.46
N THR A 99 -0.73 12.72 -21.86
CA THR A 99 -0.64 12.23 -23.23
C THR A 99 -1.60 11.09 -23.54
N SER A 100 -2.04 10.35 -22.51
CA SER A 100 -3.02 9.28 -22.66
C SER A 100 -3.86 9.09 -21.41
N ASN A 101 -5.17 8.96 -21.62
CA ASN A 101 -6.16 8.80 -20.56
C ASN A 101 -6.30 7.36 -20.10
N TYR A 102 -6.88 7.19 -18.90
CA TYR A 102 -7.39 5.94 -18.37
C TYR A 102 -8.54 5.40 -19.24
N GLY A 103 -8.69 4.09 -19.32
CA GLY A 103 -9.80 3.42 -19.98
C GLY A 103 -9.37 2.56 -21.17
N ARG A 104 -10.34 2.13 -21.98
CA ARG A 104 -10.06 1.25 -23.14
C ARG A 104 -9.50 2.06 -24.32
N ARG A 105 -8.40 1.57 -24.88
CA ARG A 105 -7.80 2.09 -26.10
C ARG A 105 -7.25 0.94 -26.94
N TRP A 106 -7.48 0.94 -28.24
CA TRP A 106 -6.97 -0.07 -29.19
C TRP A 106 -7.18 -1.52 -28.71
N GLY A 107 -8.40 -1.82 -28.20
CA GLY A 107 -8.76 -3.14 -27.70
C GLY A 107 -8.15 -3.55 -26.35
N ARG A 108 -7.41 -2.68 -25.67
CA ARG A 108 -6.76 -2.95 -24.38
C ARG A 108 -7.19 -1.97 -23.31
N ALA A 109 -7.20 -2.42 -22.05
CA ALA A 109 -7.43 -1.55 -20.91
C ALA A 109 -6.14 -0.81 -20.54
N HIS A 110 -6.20 0.52 -20.49
CA HIS A 110 -5.17 1.37 -19.92
C HIS A 110 -5.58 1.72 -18.49
N LYS A 111 -4.81 1.21 -17.52
CA LYS A 111 -5.17 1.26 -16.10
C LYS A 111 -4.58 2.46 -15.34
N GLY A 112 -4.06 3.44 -16.07
CA GLY A 112 -3.43 4.63 -15.53
C GLY A 112 -3.56 5.83 -16.44
N LEU A 113 -2.80 6.86 -16.14
CA LEU A 113 -2.56 8.02 -17.00
C LEU A 113 -1.13 7.97 -17.51
N ASP A 114 -0.93 8.34 -18.77
CA ASP A 114 0.40 8.61 -19.28
C ASP A 114 0.64 10.12 -19.23
N ILE A 115 1.64 10.54 -18.48
CA ILE A 115 2.00 11.94 -18.28
C ILE A 115 3.35 12.20 -18.98
N LYS A 116 3.41 13.25 -19.79
CA LYS A 116 4.64 13.62 -20.50
C LYS A 116 5.75 13.92 -19.50
N VAL A 117 6.86 13.18 -19.62
CA VAL A 117 8.12 13.47 -18.92
C VAL A 117 9.28 13.23 -19.88
N TYR A 118 10.42 13.80 -19.59
CA TYR A 118 11.66 13.50 -20.30
C TYR A 118 12.47 12.44 -19.54
N ILE A 119 13.37 11.77 -20.24
CA ILE A 119 14.32 10.84 -19.62
C ILE A 119 15.19 11.62 -18.64
N GLY A 120 15.19 11.19 -17.38
CA GLY A 120 15.94 11.86 -16.31
C GLY A 120 15.12 12.83 -15.46
N ASP A 121 13.88 13.18 -15.85
CA ASP A 121 13.01 13.99 -15.00
C ASP A 121 12.73 13.30 -13.67
N THR A 122 12.75 14.05 -12.58
CA THR A 122 12.53 13.51 -11.24
C THR A 122 11.06 13.09 -11.06
N ILE A 123 10.86 11.84 -10.68
CA ILE A 123 9.56 11.29 -10.28
C ILE A 123 9.52 11.19 -8.75
N ARG A 124 8.40 11.64 -8.16
CA ARG A 124 8.23 11.77 -6.71
C ARG A 124 7.06 10.93 -6.20
N ALA A 125 7.12 10.52 -4.93
CA ALA A 125 6.04 9.82 -4.26
C ALA A 125 4.82 10.72 -4.11
N ALA A 126 3.64 10.21 -4.52
CA ALA A 126 2.39 10.98 -4.47
C ALA A 126 1.87 11.20 -3.04
N PHE A 127 2.09 10.26 -2.15
CA PHE A 127 1.79 10.33 -0.72
C PHE A 127 2.91 9.67 0.08
N SER A 128 2.95 9.93 1.38
CA SER A 128 3.80 9.17 2.30
C SER A 128 3.32 7.70 2.35
N GLY A 129 4.26 6.76 2.49
CA GLY A 129 3.95 5.34 2.51
C GLY A 129 5.19 4.47 2.48
N LYS A 130 4.98 3.18 2.21
CA LYS A 130 6.04 2.17 2.15
C LYS A 130 6.15 1.59 0.74
N VAL A 131 7.36 1.58 0.21
CA VAL A 131 7.66 1.01 -1.11
C VAL A 131 7.42 -0.49 -1.07
N ARG A 132 6.45 -0.95 -1.84
CA ARG A 132 6.11 -2.37 -1.90
C ARG A 132 6.93 -3.10 -2.95
N ILE A 133 7.08 -2.52 -4.14
CA ILE A 133 7.83 -3.14 -5.22
C ILE A 133 8.79 -2.14 -5.86
N VAL A 134 9.98 -2.64 -6.16
CA VAL A 134 10.93 -2.07 -7.11
C VAL A 134 11.25 -3.18 -8.10
N GLY A 135 10.71 -3.07 -9.32
CA GLY A 135 10.69 -4.17 -10.26
C GLY A 135 11.02 -3.78 -11.70
N TYR A 136 11.12 -4.81 -12.55
CA TYR A 136 11.26 -4.67 -13.99
C TYR A 136 10.35 -5.65 -14.73
N ASP A 137 9.53 -5.13 -15.64
CA ASP A 137 8.67 -5.89 -16.54
C ASP A 137 8.89 -5.44 -17.99
N ALA A 138 9.66 -6.20 -18.73
CA ALA A 138 10.05 -5.85 -20.11
C ALA A 138 8.85 -5.71 -21.08
N ARG A 139 7.75 -6.42 -20.81
CA ARG A 139 6.57 -6.46 -21.69
C ARG A 139 5.41 -5.57 -21.21
N GLY A 140 5.59 -4.90 -20.09
CA GLY A 140 4.59 -4.04 -19.45
C GLY A 140 5.22 -2.75 -18.94
N TYR A 141 5.31 -2.61 -17.62
CA TYR A 141 5.70 -1.38 -16.92
C TYR A 141 7.15 -0.93 -17.14
N GLY A 142 8.04 -1.75 -17.71
CA GLY A 142 9.46 -1.48 -17.73
C GLY A 142 10.05 -1.49 -16.32
N LYS A 143 10.96 -0.57 -16.01
CA LYS A 143 11.34 -0.30 -14.63
C LYS A 143 10.18 0.43 -13.95
N TYR A 144 9.78 -0.07 -12.78
CA TYR A 144 8.62 0.49 -12.07
C TYR A 144 8.80 0.42 -10.56
N VAL A 145 8.06 1.30 -9.87
CA VAL A 145 7.96 1.36 -8.42
C VAL A 145 6.48 1.29 -8.05
N VAL A 146 6.16 0.58 -6.97
CA VAL A 146 4.83 0.56 -6.35
C VAL A 146 4.97 0.98 -4.91
N ILE A 147 4.16 1.94 -4.48
CA ILE A 147 4.11 2.43 -3.11
C ILE A 147 2.71 2.20 -2.56
N ARG A 148 2.62 1.60 -1.37
CA ARG A 148 1.38 1.52 -0.59
C ARG A 148 1.36 2.65 0.42
N HIS A 149 0.23 3.35 0.48
CA HIS A 149 0.05 4.56 1.28
C HIS A 149 -0.92 4.32 2.44
N ASN A 150 -0.80 5.12 3.50
CA ASN A 150 -1.66 5.00 4.69
C ASN A 150 -3.14 5.31 4.40
N ASN A 151 -3.42 6.05 3.32
CA ASN A 151 -4.79 6.34 2.88
C ASN A 151 -5.48 5.20 2.10
N GLY A 152 -4.88 4.03 2.04
CA GLY A 152 -5.42 2.85 1.37
C GLY A 152 -5.04 2.70 -0.10
N LEU A 153 -4.50 3.73 -0.73
CA LEU A 153 -4.08 3.66 -2.13
C LEU A 153 -2.75 2.93 -2.30
N GLU A 154 -2.60 2.28 -3.46
CA GLU A 154 -1.30 2.00 -4.07
C GLU A 154 -1.11 2.88 -5.29
N THR A 155 0.06 3.48 -5.44
CA THR A 155 0.46 4.20 -6.65
C THR A 155 1.56 3.44 -7.39
N TYR A 156 1.45 3.43 -8.71
CA TYR A 156 2.37 2.75 -9.63
C TYR A 156 3.03 3.79 -10.53
N TYR A 157 4.34 3.68 -10.64
CA TYR A 157 5.18 4.55 -11.44
C TYR A 157 5.94 3.70 -12.44
N GLY A 158 5.52 3.73 -13.71
CA GLY A 158 6.08 2.90 -14.78
C GLY A 158 6.95 3.65 -15.78
N HIS A 159 7.59 2.89 -16.65
CA HIS A 159 8.48 3.31 -17.74
C HIS A 159 9.70 4.11 -17.31
N LEU A 160 10.16 3.90 -16.06
CA LEU A 160 11.27 4.63 -15.44
C LEU A 160 12.61 4.31 -16.13
N SER A 161 13.53 5.28 -16.13
CA SER A 161 14.91 5.04 -16.53
C SER A 161 15.75 4.53 -15.36
N LYS A 162 15.47 5.00 -14.13
CA LYS A 162 16.18 4.61 -12.90
C LYS A 162 15.21 4.61 -11.72
N GLN A 163 15.30 3.59 -10.87
CA GLN A 163 14.67 3.56 -9.55
C GLN A 163 15.71 4.06 -8.53
N MET A 164 15.26 4.86 -7.56
CA MET A 164 16.13 5.50 -6.54
C MET A 164 15.82 5.02 -5.13
N VAL A 165 14.84 4.11 -5.00
CA VAL A 165 14.38 3.52 -3.73
C VAL A 165 14.49 2.00 -3.80
N TYR A 166 14.34 1.35 -2.66
CA TYR A 166 14.33 -0.12 -2.53
C TYR A 166 13.04 -0.60 -1.86
N ALA A 167 12.73 -1.88 -2.02
CA ALA A 167 11.55 -2.49 -1.43
C ALA A 167 11.59 -2.41 0.11
N ASN A 168 10.42 -2.15 0.72
CA ASN A 168 10.22 -1.91 2.15
C ASN A 168 10.78 -0.57 2.68
N GLN A 169 11.32 0.29 1.85
CA GLN A 169 11.70 1.65 2.25
C GLN A 169 10.44 2.48 2.53
N THR A 170 10.43 3.20 3.65
CA THR A 170 9.43 4.24 3.92
C THR A 170 9.84 5.52 3.20
N VAL A 171 8.88 6.16 2.53
CA VAL A 171 9.06 7.40 1.78
C VAL A 171 8.02 8.43 2.19
N ARG A 172 8.39 9.71 2.09
CA ARG A 172 7.47 10.83 2.32
C ARG A 172 6.87 11.31 1.01
N ALA A 173 5.69 11.92 1.08
CA ALA A 173 5.12 12.62 -0.06
C ALA A 173 6.14 13.64 -0.62
N GLY A 174 6.32 13.66 -1.94
CA GLY A 174 7.30 14.52 -2.61
C GLY A 174 8.74 14.01 -2.60
N GLU A 175 9.05 12.93 -1.90
CA GLU A 175 10.39 12.33 -1.94
C GLU A 175 10.73 11.82 -3.34
N PRO A 176 11.94 12.13 -3.88
CA PRO A 176 12.39 11.57 -5.15
C PRO A 176 12.52 10.06 -5.08
N ILE A 177 11.77 9.33 -5.93
CA ILE A 177 11.75 7.86 -5.94
C ILE A 177 12.33 7.24 -7.20
N ALA A 178 12.34 8.01 -8.30
CA ALA A 178 12.80 7.51 -9.59
C ALA A 178 13.12 8.63 -10.58
N LEU A 179 13.63 8.25 -11.74
CA LEU A 179 13.79 9.12 -12.90
C LEU A 179 12.88 8.66 -14.05
N GLY A 180 12.26 9.60 -14.73
CA GLY A 180 11.46 9.40 -15.94
C GLY A 180 12.25 8.68 -17.02
N GLY A 181 11.54 7.92 -17.86
CA GLY A 181 12.20 7.10 -18.87
C GLY A 181 11.29 6.66 -20.01
N ASN A 182 11.71 5.58 -20.67
CA ASN A 182 11.03 4.97 -21.82
C ASN A 182 11.26 3.45 -21.84
N THR A 183 11.26 2.80 -20.67
CA THR A 183 11.52 1.35 -20.56
C THR A 183 10.24 0.52 -20.65
N GLY A 184 10.37 -0.78 -20.94
CA GLY A 184 9.24 -1.68 -21.08
C GLY A 184 8.43 -1.44 -22.36
N ARG A 185 7.11 -1.64 -22.30
CA ARG A 185 6.22 -1.42 -23.45
C ARG A 185 5.84 0.06 -23.56
N SER A 186 6.75 0.88 -24.03
CA SER A 186 6.57 2.31 -24.22
C SER A 186 7.06 2.75 -25.60
N THR A 187 6.34 3.66 -26.24
CA THR A 187 6.67 4.20 -27.57
C THR A 187 7.30 5.59 -27.53
N GLY A 188 7.42 6.17 -26.34
CA GLY A 188 8.00 7.49 -26.12
C GLY A 188 8.11 7.80 -24.64
N SER A 189 8.98 8.74 -24.27
CA SER A 189 9.21 9.06 -22.87
C SER A 189 7.96 9.62 -22.18
N HIS A 190 7.47 8.92 -21.17
CA HIS A 190 6.34 9.32 -20.33
C HIS A 190 6.40 8.60 -18.97
N LEU A 191 5.69 9.14 -18.00
CA LEU A 191 5.37 8.46 -16.75
C LEU A 191 4.02 7.76 -16.92
N HIS A 192 3.99 6.44 -16.82
CA HIS A 192 2.75 5.70 -16.61
C HIS A 192 2.40 5.70 -15.14
N PHE A 193 1.31 6.37 -14.77
CA PHE A 193 0.89 6.56 -13.38
C PHE A 193 -0.46 5.90 -13.13
N GLU A 194 -0.51 4.94 -12.19
CA GLU A 194 -1.76 4.30 -11.76
C GLU A 194 -2.05 4.59 -10.29
N THR A 195 -3.33 4.62 -9.95
CA THR A 195 -3.84 4.54 -8.58
C THR A 195 -4.69 3.29 -8.44
N ARG A 196 -4.52 2.55 -7.33
CA ARG A 196 -5.28 1.34 -7.04
C ARG A 196 -5.75 1.32 -5.60
N LEU A 197 -6.93 0.74 -5.38
CA LEU A 197 -7.48 0.44 -4.06
C LEU A 197 -7.72 -1.06 -3.98
N ALA A 198 -7.16 -1.74 -2.99
CA ALA A 198 -7.26 -3.19 -2.82
C ALA A 198 -6.96 -3.98 -4.11
N GLY A 199 -5.98 -3.51 -4.92
CA GLY A 199 -5.58 -4.09 -6.20
C GLY A 199 -6.42 -3.67 -7.42
N VAL A 200 -7.57 -3.05 -7.23
CA VAL A 200 -8.43 -2.56 -8.31
C VAL A 200 -7.97 -1.19 -8.79
N ALA A 201 -7.79 -1.03 -10.09
CA ALA A 201 -7.36 0.24 -10.68
C ALA A 201 -8.49 1.28 -10.61
N ILE A 202 -8.15 2.46 -10.11
CA ILE A 202 -9.01 3.65 -10.09
C ILE A 202 -8.42 4.64 -11.10
N ASN A 203 -9.28 5.32 -11.84
CA ASN A 203 -8.82 6.37 -12.77
C ASN A 203 -8.12 7.47 -11.98
N PRO A 204 -6.80 7.72 -12.18
CA PRO A 204 -6.10 8.75 -11.43
C PRO A 204 -6.67 10.15 -11.61
N ALA A 205 -7.39 10.41 -12.70
CA ALA A 205 -8.06 11.70 -12.93
C ALA A 205 -9.23 12.00 -11.97
N LEU A 206 -9.72 10.98 -11.24
CA LEU A 206 -10.69 11.18 -10.18
C LEU A 206 -10.04 11.74 -8.89
N LEU A 207 -8.73 11.60 -8.74
CA LEU A 207 -7.98 11.94 -7.55
C LEU A 207 -7.01 13.11 -7.80
N PHE A 208 -6.41 13.17 -9.00
CA PHE A 208 -5.36 14.11 -9.36
C PHE A 208 -5.72 14.95 -10.57
N ASP A 209 -5.56 16.25 -10.45
CA ASP A 209 -5.68 17.23 -11.53
C ASP A 209 -4.29 17.64 -12.01
N PHE A 210 -3.72 16.87 -12.93
CA PHE A 210 -2.39 17.15 -13.48
C PHE A 210 -2.28 18.51 -14.19
N PRO A 211 -3.27 18.95 -14.99
CA PRO A 211 -3.25 20.28 -15.58
C PRO A 211 -3.10 21.42 -14.57
N HIS A 212 -3.73 21.30 -13.41
CA HIS A 212 -3.68 22.32 -12.36
C HIS A 212 -2.65 22.02 -11.27
N GLN A 213 -2.02 20.83 -11.30
CA GLN A 213 -1.01 20.40 -10.31
C GLN A 213 -1.57 20.35 -8.88
N ASP A 214 -2.78 19.80 -8.75
CA ASP A 214 -3.51 19.71 -7.50
C ASP A 214 -4.26 18.37 -7.40
N VAL A 215 -4.90 18.11 -6.29
CA VAL A 215 -5.88 17.04 -6.12
C VAL A 215 -7.28 17.58 -6.31
N THR A 216 -8.24 16.67 -6.56
CA THR A 216 -9.63 17.04 -6.85
C THR A 216 -10.41 17.52 -5.63
N GLY A 217 -9.90 17.26 -4.42
CA GLY A 217 -10.46 17.70 -3.13
C GLY A 217 -9.68 17.12 -1.96
N ASP A 218 -10.09 17.43 -0.72
CA ASP A 218 -9.45 16.89 0.48
C ASP A 218 -9.67 15.38 0.63
N PHE A 219 -10.82 14.92 0.17
CA PHE A 219 -11.22 13.51 0.23
C PHE A 219 -11.93 13.11 -1.05
N TYR A 220 -11.71 11.87 -1.47
CA TYR A 220 -12.50 11.22 -2.50
C TYR A 220 -13.28 10.06 -1.87
N VAL A 221 -14.60 10.02 -2.07
CA VAL A 221 -15.43 8.91 -1.63
C VAL A 221 -15.57 7.92 -2.78
N PHE A 222 -14.84 6.82 -2.66
CA PHE A 222 -14.93 5.71 -3.59
C PHE A 222 -16.25 4.97 -3.40
N HIS A 223 -16.95 4.71 -4.50
CA HIS A 223 -18.12 3.85 -4.57
C HIS A 223 -17.91 2.77 -5.62
N ARG A 224 -17.93 1.51 -5.23
CA ARG A 224 -17.66 0.39 -6.13
C ARG A 224 -18.63 0.34 -7.32
N GLN A 225 -19.92 0.62 -7.07
CA GLN A 225 -20.97 0.51 -8.09
C GLN A 225 -20.91 1.61 -9.15
N THR A 226 -20.35 2.78 -8.83
CA THR A 226 -20.33 3.94 -9.73
C THR A 226 -18.98 4.17 -10.41
N LEU A 227 -17.94 3.41 -10.00
CA LEU A 227 -16.56 3.60 -10.43
C LEU A 227 -16.37 3.68 -11.94
N ASP A 228 -16.99 2.78 -12.70
CA ASP A 228 -16.85 2.74 -14.18
C ASP A 228 -17.50 3.95 -14.84
N ASN A 229 -18.68 4.35 -14.37
CA ASN A 229 -19.40 5.52 -14.87
C ASN A 229 -18.63 6.82 -14.57
N GLU A 230 -18.12 6.97 -13.36
CA GLU A 230 -17.31 8.12 -12.96
C GLU A 230 -16.01 8.20 -13.76
N SER A 231 -15.34 7.07 -13.95
CA SER A 231 -14.12 6.98 -14.76
C SER A 231 -14.37 7.35 -16.21
N ALA A 232 -15.49 6.93 -16.80
CA ALA A 232 -15.87 7.30 -18.16
C ALA A 232 -16.15 8.79 -18.28
N ARG A 233 -16.86 9.40 -17.31
CA ARG A 233 -17.13 10.85 -17.28
C ARG A 233 -15.84 11.65 -17.11
N ALA A 234 -14.95 11.26 -16.19
CA ALA A 234 -13.65 11.91 -16.02
C ALA A 234 -12.81 11.90 -17.30
N THR A 235 -12.85 10.81 -18.04
CA THR A 235 -12.14 10.71 -19.32
C THR A 235 -12.77 11.58 -20.41
N ALA A 236 -14.10 11.64 -20.49
CA ALA A 236 -14.83 12.40 -21.51
C ALA A 236 -14.67 13.92 -21.35
N LEU A 237 -14.58 14.42 -20.14
CA LEU A 237 -14.45 15.85 -19.85
C LEU A 237 -13.05 16.41 -20.11
N ARG A 238 -12.03 15.56 -20.19
CA ARG A 238 -10.64 15.98 -20.42
C ARG A 238 -10.36 16.63 -21.77
N GLY A 239 -11.23 16.44 -22.75
CA GLY A 239 -11.07 17.05 -24.08
C GLY A 239 -11.71 18.41 -24.21
N LYS A 240 -12.41 18.92 -23.20
CA LYS A 240 -13.27 20.10 -23.37
C LYS A 240 -12.92 21.30 -22.51
N ASP A 241 -12.31 21.10 -21.37
CA ASP A 241 -11.73 22.07 -20.45
C ASP A 241 -11.27 21.30 -19.23
N ALA A 242 -10.20 21.73 -18.61
CA ALA A 242 -9.47 20.98 -17.58
C ALA A 242 -10.22 20.78 -16.25
N SER A 243 -11.53 20.79 -16.24
CA SER A 243 -12.31 20.40 -15.06
C SER A 243 -12.31 18.89 -14.94
N PRO A 244 -11.82 18.32 -13.82
CA PRO A 244 -11.87 16.90 -13.58
C PRO A 244 -13.33 16.45 -13.59
N GLY A 245 -13.61 15.39 -14.35
CA GLY A 245 -14.96 14.84 -14.48
C GLY A 245 -15.36 13.94 -13.34
N TYR A 246 -15.43 14.48 -12.15
CA TYR A 246 -15.91 13.79 -10.96
C TYR A 246 -17.28 14.33 -10.52
N SER A 247 -18.08 13.51 -9.90
CA SER A 247 -19.30 13.93 -9.24
C SER A 247 -18.92 14.71 -7.97
N ARG A 248 -19.51 15.90 -7.76
CA ARG A 248 -19.35 16.66 -6.51
C ARG A 248 -19.75 15.85 -5.28
N GLU A 249 -20.60 14.85 -5.43
CA GLU A 249 -21.06 13.95 -4.38
C GLU A 249 -19.93 13.08 -3.82
N ASN A 250 -18.92 12.79 -4.64
CA ASN A 250 -17.78 11.96 -4.24
C ASN A 250 -16.63 12.77 -3.64
N ILE A 251 -16.72 14.10 -3.62
CA ILE A 251 -15.73 14.99 -3.06
C ILE A 251 -16.26 15.57 -1.76
N GLN A 252 -15.50 15.37 -0.70
CA GLN A 252 -15.76 15.96 0.60
C GLN A 252 -14.60 16.88 0.98
N GLY A 253 -14.93 18.05 1.51
CA GLY A 253 -13.96 19.05 1.93
C GLY A 253 -13.81 20.20 0.92
N LYS A 254 -12.93 21.13 1.23
CA LYS A 254 -12.59 22.21 0.30
C LYS A 254 -11.62 21.65 -0.73
N GLY A 255 -12.01 21.68 -2.01
CA GLY A 255 -11.08 21.43 -3.11
C GLY A 255 -9.92 22.42 -3.04
N HIS A 256 -8.72 21.96 -3.33
CA HIS A 256 -7.53 22.81 -3.42
C HIS A 256 -7.49 23.60 -4.74
N THR A 257 -8.56 23.57 -5.52
CA THR A 257 -8.66 24.39 -6.72
C THR A 257 -8.61 25.86 -6.34
N ARG A 258 -7.46 26.47 -6.51
CA ARG A 258 -7.21 27.91 -6.32
C ARG A 258 -7.89 28.79 -7.39
N TYR A 259 -8.83 28.28 -8.10
CA TYR A 259 -9.54 29.00 -9.15
C TYR A 259 -10.96 29.32 -8.67
N SER A 260 -11.12 30.39 -7.92
CA SER A 260 -12.34 31.19 -7.99
C SER A 260 -12.37 31.82 -9.39
N PHE A 261 -13.20 31.32 -10.26
CA PHE A 261 -13.60 32.08 -11.43
C PHE A 261 -14.46 33.25 -10.92
N ASN A 262 -13.90 34.48 -10.98
CA ASN A 262 -14.67 35.69 -10.96
C ASN A 262 -15.42 35.84 -12.28
#